data_046599cd1ef0175503613add24126107
#
_entry.id   046599cd1ef0175503613add24126107
#
_cell.length_a   1.000
_cell.length_b   1.000
_cell.length_c   1.000
_cell.angle_alpha   90.00
_cell.angle_beta   90.00
_cell.angle_gamma   90.00
#
_symmetry.space_group_name_H-M   'P 1'
#
loop_
_entity.id
_entity.type
_entity.pdbx_description
1 polymer ?
#
loop_
_entity_poly.entity_id
_entity_poly.type
_entity_poly.pdbx_seq_one_letter_code
_entity_poly.pdbx_strand_id
1 'polypeptide(L)'
;GYISEPDTAEKVVDWMECDVDSNNMQAYKILPDGRVFAFTQKWTQDGTQTQFILLSRVDAATLPEKKTLTLACMYMDYNLRSQIVDFNRRNSQYRIVVKDYSEYNTEDDYTAGLTKLTTEIASGAMPDILVTDQLPVSRYAAKGLLQDLWPFIDADTEISRDDLVTEVLDALSVDGRLYELPASFSLSTVAGLEKVVGEYDTWTLADLRDAMTKLQPGATIFSEGFTKDNILENCVSASFDELIDWETGTCSFDSETFKELLEFANEFPAEFDYESSDMYDNYESDYSRMKSGKQLLTNQSFYGFDNLYATFVAM
;
A
#
# COMPACT_ATOMS: atom_id res chain seq x y z
N GLY A 1 -5.20 -5.77 29.67
CA GLY A 1 -4.64 -6.01 30.98
C GLY A 1 -3.19 -6.45 30.87
N TYR A 2 -2.35 -6.11 31.84
CA TYR A 2 -0.97 -6.61 31.89
C TYR A 2 -0.99 -8.11 32.23
N ILE A 3 -0.28 -8.92 31.43
CA ILE A 3 0.01 -10.32 31.76
C ILE A 3 1.31 -10.29 32.55
N SER A 4 1.24 -10.63 33.87
CA SER A 4 2.41 -10.59 34.76
C SER A 4 3.33 -11.80 34.55
N GLU A 5 2.84 -12.87 33.94
CA GLU A 5 3.57 -14.12 33.68
C GLU A 5 3.20 -14.64 32.29
N PRO A 6 3.88 -14.20 31.23
CA PRO A 6 3.54 -14.55 29.84
C PRO A 6 3.60 -16.06 29.56
N ASP A 7 4.47 -16.80 30.26
CA ASP A 7 4.63 -18.25 30.07
C ASP A 7 3.46 -19.07 30.57
N THR A 8 2.56 -18.46 31.37
CA THR A 8 1.35 -19.12 31.91
C THR A 8 0.06 -18.64 31.23
N ALA A 9 0.16 -17.79 30.26
CA ALA A 9 -1.00 -17.25 29.55
C ALA A 9 -1.62 -18.31 28.65
N GLU A 10 -2.91 -18.62 28.87
CA GLU A 10 -3.69 -19.50 28.00
C GLU A 10 -4.47 -18.65 26.97
N LYS A 11 -4.34 -18.98 25.67
CA LYS A 11 -5.16 -18.42 24.62
C LYS A 11 -6.60 -18.91 24.75
N VAL A 12 -7.49 -18.05 25.20
CA VAL A 12 -8.91 -18.41 25.44
C VAL A 12 -9.72 -18.36 24.16
N VAL A 13 -9.46 -17.40 23.28
CA VAL A 13 -10.18 -17.18 22.02
C VAL A 13 -9.26 -16.56 20.99
N ASP A 14 -9.37 -17.04 19.76
CA ASP A 14 -8.88 -16.34 18.58
C ASP A 14 -10.07 -15.72 17.86
N TRP A 15 -10.03 -14.39 17.70
CA TRP A 15 -11.14 -13.68 17.12
C TRP A 15 -11.33 -14.02 15.64
N MET A 16 -10.24 -14.16 14.89
CA MET A 16 -10.28 -14.53 13.46
C MET A 16 -10.81 -15.96 13.28
N GLU A 17 -10.35 -16.89 14.10
CA GLU A 17 -10.84 -18.28 14.07
C GLU A 17 -12.32 -18.39 14.45
N CYS A 18 -12.83 -17.43 15.24
CA CYS A 18 -14.24 -17.32 15.59
C CYS A 18 -15.06 -16.45 14.64
N ASP A 19 -14.51 -16.02 13.51
CA ASP A 19 -15.13 -15.12 12.54
C ASP A 19 -15.61 -13.79 13.16
N VAL A 20 -14.82 -13.25 14.09
CA VAL A 20 -15.07 -11.97 14.74
C VAL A 20 -14.04 -10.95 14.30
N ASP A 21 -14.51 -9.85 13.74
CA ASP A 21 -13.65 -8.72 13.40
C ASP A 21 -13.25 -7.96 14.66
N SER A 22 -12.03 -8.23 15.13
CA SER A 22 -11.49 -7.59 16.33
C SER A 22 -11.16 -6.10 16.15
N ASN A 23 -11.02 -5.61 14.92
CA ASN A 23 -10.71 -4.22 14.64
C ASN A 23 -11.82 -3.27 15.09
N ASN A 24 -13.06 -3.74 15.02
CA ASN A 24 -14.24 -2.98 15.39
C ASN A 24 -14.71 -3.29 16.82
N MET A 25 -13.91 -4.03 17.62
CA MET A 25 -14.29 -4.44 18.96
C MET A 25 -14.21 -3.27 19.93
N GLN A 26 -15.30 -3.01 20.63
CA GLN A 26 -15.39 -1.97 21.66
C GLN A 26 -15.16 -2.54 23.05
N ALA A 27 -15.73 -3.73 23.33
CA ALA A 27 -15.52 -4.42 24.61
C ALA A 27 -15.80 -5.91 24.50
N TYR A 28 -15.21 -6.67 25.40
CA TYR A 28 -15.53 -8.09 25.59
C TYR A 28 -15.47 -8.47 27.07
N LYS A 29 -16.14 -9.57 27.43
CA LYS A 29 -16.14 -10.13 28.77
C LYS A 29 -16.27 -11.65 28.70
N ILE A 30 -15.45 -12.34 29.46
CA ILE A 30 -15.63 -13.77 29.74
C ILE A 30 -16.70 -13.93 30.85
N LEU A 31 -17.75 -14.68 30.55
CA LEU A 31 -18.85 -14.93 31.44
C LEU A 31 -18.49 -16.05 32.42
N PRO A 32 -19.21 -16.16 33.60
CA PRO A 32 -18.94 -17.20 34.59
C PRO A 32 -19.09 -18.64 34.08
N ASP A 33 -19.85 -18.85 33.01
CA ASP A 33 -20.08 -20.14 32.35
C ASP A 33 -19.05 -20.44 31.25
N GLY A 34 -18.02 -19.60 31.08
CA GLY A 34 -16.95 -19.76 30.11
C GLY A 34 -17.28 -19.26 28.72
N ARG A 35 -18.48 -18.75 28.48
CA ARG A 35 -18.81 -18.07 27.20
C ARG A 35 -18.12 -16.70 27.13
N VAL A 36 -17.88 -16.21 25.91
CA VAL A 36 -17.31 -14.89 25.70
C VAL A 36 -18.38 -14.00 25.07
N PHE A 37 -18.75 -12.93 25.78
CA PHE A 37 -19.60 -11.88 25.24
C PHE A 37 -18.71 -10.76 24.72
N ALA A 38 -19.00 -10.27 23.51
CA ALA A 38 -18.32 -9.12 22.92
C ALA A 38 -19.31 -8.24 22.16
N PHE A 39 -18.96 -6.99 21.94
CA PHE A 39 -19.67 -6.16 20.98
C PHE A 39 -18.69 -5.35 20.12
N THR A 40 -19.08 -5.20 18.85
CA THR A 40 -18.33 -4.46 17.84
C THR A 40 -19.17 -3.31 17.31
N GLN A 41 -18.52 -2.24 16.86
CA GLN A 41 -19.15 -1.11 16.19
C GLN A 41 -18.38 -0.78 14.92
N LYS A 42 -19.06 -0.80 13.79
CA LYS A 42 -18.53 -0.44 12.47
C LYS A 42 -19.22 0.82 11.96
N TRP A 43 -18.44 1.79 11.57
CA TRP A 43 -18.96 2.97 10.85
C TRP A 43 -19.23 2.57 9.40
N THR A 44 -20.40 2.95 8.90
CA THR A 44 -20.80 2.77 7.51
C THR A 44 -21.39 4.08 6.99
N GLN A 45 -21.60 4.18 5.68
CA GLN A 45 -22.26 5.35 5.09
C GLN A 45 -23.66 5.61 5.67
N ASP A 46 -24.35 4.54 6.12
CA ASP A 46 -25.68 4.61 6.71
C ASP A 46 -25.68 4.85 8.24
N GLY A 47 -24.48 5.04 8.83
CA GLY A 47 -24.30 5.28 10.26
C GLY A 47 -23.54 4.15 10.98
N THR A 48 -23.68 4.10 12.31
CA THR A 48 -22.97 3.12 13.14
C THR A 48 -23.78 1.83 13.26
N GLN A 49 -23.19 0.73 12.82
CA GLN A 49 -23.73 -0.62 13.04
C GLN A 49 -23.12 -1.23 14.29
N THR A 50 -23.97 -1.62 15.25
CA THR A 50 -23.55 -2.34 16.47
C THR A 50 -23.91 -3.80 16.37
N GLN A 51 -22.96 -4.69 16.60
CA GLN A 51 -23.17 -6.13 16.65
C GLN A 51 -22.82 -6.67 18.03
N PHE A 52 -23.77 -7.43 18.62
CA PHE A 52 -23.53 -8.18 19.87
C PHE A 52 -23.19 -9.63 19.55
N ILE A 53 -22.14 -10.14 20.16
CA ILE A 53 -21.54 -11.43 19.86
C ILE A 53 -21.52 -12.24 21.15
N LEU A 54 -21.98 -13.49 21.10
CA LEU A 54 -21.85 -14.45 22.16
C LEU A 54 -21.20 -15.72 21.62
N LEU A 55 -19.95 -15.96 22.02
CA LEU A 55 -19.21 -17.16 21.65
C LEU A 55 -19.37 -18.22 22.74
N SER A 56 -19.58 -19.46 22.31
CA SER A 56 -19.60 -20.65 23.19
C SER A 56 -18.70 -21.73 22.61
N ARG A 57 -18.07 -22.51 23.47
CA ARG A 57 -17.31 -23.68 23.04
C ARG A 57 -18.27 -24.73 22.52
N VAL A 58 -17.96 -25.29 21.36
CA VAL A 58 -18.69 -26.40 20.74
C VAL A 58 -17.70 -27.49 20.35
N ASP A 59 -18.18 -28.72 20.21
CA ASP A 59 -17.38 -29.81 19.69
C ASP A 59 -17.10 -29.53 18.18
N ALA A 60 -15.84 -29.56 17.80
CA ALA A 60 -15.41 -29.33 16.42
C ALA A 60 -16.10 -30.28 15.43
N ALA A 61 -16.41 -31.52 15.84
CA ALA A 61 -17.14 -32.48 15.02
C ALA A 61 -18.59 -32.07 14.71
N THR A 62 -19.14 -31.09 15.43
CA THR A 62 -20.52 -30.57 15.18
C THR A 62 -20.56 -29.40 14.22
N LEU A 63 -19.39 -28.84 13.84
CA LEU A 63 -19.30 -27.75 12.90
C LEU A 63 -19.42 -28.26 11.46
N PRO A 64 -20.07 -27.49 10.56
CA PRO A 64 -20.10 -27.83 9.14
C PRO A 64 -18.67 -27.92 8.59
N GLU A 65 -18.38 -28.99 7.87
CA GLU A 65 -17.10 -29.15 7.20
C GLU A 65 -17.00 -28.14 6.03
N LYS A 66 -15.96 -27.29 6.06
CA LYS A 66 -15.65 -26.35 4.98
C LYS A 66 -14.26 -26.66 4.43
N LYS A 67 -14.08 -26.48 3.13
CA LYS A 67 -12.76 -26.55 2.51
C LYS A 67 -11.94 -25.35 2.94
N THR A 68 -10.74 -25.58 3.46
CA THR A 68 -9.83 -24.51 3.87
C THR A 68 -9.08 -23.96 2.67
N LEU A 69 -9.06 -22.63 2.56
CA LEU A 69 -8.17 -21.87 1.68
C LEU A 69 -7.16 -21.15 2.57
N THR A 70 -5.89 -21.35 2.33
CA THR A 70 -4.80 -20.70 3.07
C THR A 70 -4.48 -19.36 2.42
N LEU A 71 -4.59 -18.26 3.17
CA LEU A 71 -4.12 -16.94 2.75
C LEU A 71 -2.81 -16.63 3.50
N ALA A 72 -1.75 -16.33 2.74
CA ALA A 72 -0.49 -15.88 3.31
C ALA A 72 -0.30 -14.37 3.10
N CYS A 73 0.14 -13.69 4.15
CA CYS A 73 0.48 -12.26 4.13
C CYS A 73 1.71 -11.97 5.00
N MET A 74 2.33 -10.80 4.80
CA MET A 74 3.37 -10.28 5.70
C MET A 74 2.77 -9.48 6.85
N TYR A 75 1.67 -8.81 6.62
CA TYR A 75 0.91 -8.09 7.63
C TYR A 75 -0.56 -8.14 7.23
N MET A 76 -1.42 -8.44 8.19
CA MET A 76 -2.86 -8.46 7.94
C MET A 76 -3.42 -7.04 7.89
N ASP A 77 -3.77 -6.58 6.70
CA ASP A 77 -4.47 -5.31 6.51
C ASP A 77 -5.84 -5.28 7.20
N TYR A 78 -6.22 -4.11 7.69
CA TYR A 78 -7.49 -3.89 8.40
C TYR A 78 -8.71 -4.25 7.55
N ASN A 79 -8.75 -3.79 6.30
CA ASN A 79 -9.90 -4.02 5.41
C ASN A 79 -9.97 -5.49 4.98
N LEU A 80 -8.82 -6.09 4.64
CA LEU A 80 -8.71 -7.50 4.27
C LEU A 80 -9.19 -8.40 5.42
N ARG A 81 -8.85 -8.10 6.67
CA ARG A 81 -9.35 -8.82 7.85
C ARG A 81 -10.88 -8.81 7.89
N SER A 82 -11.49 -7.64 7.73
CA SER A 82 -12.96 -7.52 7.74
C SER A 82 -13.60 -8.33 6.60
N GLN A 83 -13.01 -8.30 5.40
CA GLN A 83 -13.51 -9.06 4.25
C GLN A 83 -13.40 -10.58 4.46
N ILE A 84 -12.29 -11.06 5.03
CA ILE A 84 -12.12 -12.49 5.35
C ILE A 84 -13.16 -12.95 6.38
N VAL A 85 -13.39 -12.17 7.44
CA VAL A 85 -14.42 -12.48 8.44
C VAL A 85 -15.80 -12.56 7.80
N ASP A 86 -16.15 -11.59 6.95
CA ASP A 86 -17.43 -11.56 6.25
C ASP A 86 -17.56 -12.73 5.28
N PHE A 87 -16.52 -13.06 4.53
CA PHE A 87 -16.47 -14.24 3.65
C PHE A 87 -16.70 -15.53 4.44
N ASN A 88 -15.94 -15.74 5.51
CA ASN A 88 -16.01 -16.96 6.31
C ASN A 88 -17.39 -17.18 6.95
N ARG A 89 -18.08 -16.08 7.30
CA ARG A 89 -19.44 -16.13 7.84
C ARG A 89 -20.47 -16.50 6.79
N ARG A 90 -20.35 -15.95 5.58
CA ARG A 90 -21.37 -16.09 4.51
C ARG A 90 -21.15 -17.33 3.66
N ASN A 91 -19.90 -17.74 3.46
CA ASN A 91 -19.61 -18.88 2.59
C ASN A 91 -19.80 -20.20 3.33
N SER A 92 -20.63 -21.08 2.76
CA SER A 92 -20.92 -22.40 3.34
C SER A 92 -19.97 -23.50 2.92
N GLN A 93 -19.17 -23.30 1.87
CA GLN A 93 -18.30 -24.32 1.28
C GLN A 93 -16.82 -24.12 1.62
N TYR A 94 -16.37 -22.86 1.72
CA TYR A 94 -14.98 -22.51 1.91
C TYR A 94 -14.78 -21.67 3.18
N ARG A 95 -13.58 -21.77 3.73
CA ARG A 95 -13.10 -20.96 4.83
C ARG A 95 -11.69 -20.49 4.53
N ILE A 96 -11.41 -19.20 4.62
CA ILE A 96 -10.07 -18.64 4.53
C ILE A 96 -9.42 -18.69 5.92
N VAL A 97 -8.24 -19.32 5.99
CA VAL A 97 -7.38 -19.34 7.17
C VAL A 97 -6.13 -18.53 6.85
N VAL A 98 -5.86 -17.55 7.71
CA VAL A 98 -4.74 -16.63 7.52
C VAL A 98 -3.48 -17.19 8.16
N LYS A 99 -2.37 -17.06 7.42
CA LYS A 99 -1.01 -17.25 7.91
C LYS A 99 -0.25 -15.94 7.77
N ASP A 100 -0.15 -15.22 8.88
CA ASP A 100 0.59 -13.96 8.95
C ASP A 100 2.07 -14.25 9.23
N TYR A 101 2.90 -13.99 8.24
CA TYR A 101 4.33 -14.25 8.34
C TYR A 101 5.09 -13.17 9.11
N SER A 102 4.49 -12.02 9.39
CA SER A 102 5.10 -11.01 10.26
C SER A 102 5.36 -11.52 11.68
N GLU A 103 4.61 -12.56 12.12
CA GLU A 103 4.83 -13.22 13.41
C GLU A 103 6.21 -13.88 13.55
N TYR A 104 6.92 -14.11 12.43
CA TYR A 104 8.29 -14.64 12.44
C TYR A 104 9.37 -13.57 12.51
N ASN A 105 9.00 -12.30 12.40
CA ASN A 105 9.94 -11.19 12.58
C ASN A 105 10.38 -11.10 14.04
N THR A 106 11.62 -10.66 14.24
CA THR A 106 12.19 -10.43 15.56
C THR A 106 12.67 -8.98 15.68
N GLU A 107 13.02 -8.56 16.89
CA GLU A 107 13.59 -7.23 17.11
C GLU A 107 14.93 -7.03 16.36
N ASP A 108 15.66 -8.12 16.08
CA ASP A 108 16.93 -8.11 15.38
C ASP A 108 16.81 -8.37 13.87
N ASP A 109 15.68 -8.92 13.41
CA ASP A 109 15.43 -9.25 11.99
C ASP A 109 13.95 -9.03 11.60
N TYR A 110 13.67 -7.88 11.03
CA TYR A 110 12.35 -7.51 10.52
C TYR A 110 12.01 -8.14 9.16
N THR A 111 12.94 -8.90 8.56
CA THR A 111 12.77 -9.57 7.27
C THR A 111 12.63 -11.09 7.38
N ALA A 112 12.73 -11.64 8.59
CA ALA A 112 12.68 -13.09 8.83
C ALA A 112 11.38 -13.72 8.31
N GLY A 113 10.25 -13.05 8.48
CA GLY A 113 8.95 -13.47 7.97
C GLY A 113 8.91 -13.55 6.45
N LEU A 114 9.39 -12.51 5.76
CA LEU A 114 9.47 -12.47 4.30
C LEU A 114 10.41 -13.55 3.75
N THR A 115 11.56 -13.74 4.38
CA THR A 115 12.51 -14.81 4.05
C THR A 115 11.87 -16.19 4.18
N LYS A 116 11.11 -16.41 5.25
CA LYS A 116 10.39 -17.66 5.48
C LYS A 116 9.32 -17.89 4.42
N LEU A 117 8.46 -16.89 4.15
CA LEU A 117 7.41 -16.97 3.13
C LEU A 117 7.99 -17.31 1.75
N THR A 118 9.00 -16.56 1.31
CA THR A 118 9.63 -16.76 0.00
C THR A 118 10.33 -18.12 -0.10
N THR A 119 10.91 -18.63 1.01
CA THR A 119 11.53 -19.96 1.07
C THR A 119 10.46 -21.05 0.96
N GLU A 120 9.34 -20.94 1.66
CA GLU A 120 8.23 -21.90 1.59
C GLU A 120 7.64 -21.93 0.17
N ILE A 121 7.41 -20.78 -0.46
CA ILE A 121 6.99 -20.70 -1.87
C ILE A 121 8.00 -21.38 -2.80
N ALA A 122 9.28 -21.09 -2.61
CA ALA A 122 10.35 -21.70 -3.43
C ALA A 122 10.44 -23.24 -3.27
N SER A 123 10.05 -23.77 -2.10
CA SER A 123 10.01 -25.22 -1.82
C SER A 123 8.73 -25.89 -2.32
N GLY A 124 7.79 -25.13 -2.89
CA GLY A 124 6.51 -25.65 -3.42
C GLY A 124 5.35 -25.60 -2.42
N ALA A 125 5.55 -25.04 -1.21
CA ALA A 125 4.49 -24.82 -0.23
C ALA A 125 3.74 -23.51 -0.55
N MET A 126 3.04 -23.49 -1.69
CA MET A 126 2.29 -22.34 -2.17
C MET A 126 0.95 -22.22 -1.41
N PRO A 127 0.59 -21.03 -0.87
CA PRO A 127 -0.75 -20.80 -0.35
C PRO A 127 -1.78 -20.73 -1.48
N ASP A 128 -3.08 -20.87 -1.15
CA ASP A 128 -4.16 -20.73 -2.12
C ASP A 128 -4.38 -19.26 -2.50
N ILE A 129 -4.16 -18.35 -1.57
CA ILE A 129 -4.27 -16.90 -1.74
C ILE A 129 -3.00 -16.26 -1.19
N LEU A 130 -2.43 -15.31 -1.93
CA LEU A 130 -1.21 -14.62 -1.57
C LEU A 130 -1.44 -13.11 -1.57
N VAL A 131 -1.12 -12.45 -0.47
CA VAL A 131 -0.98 -10.99 -0.45
C VAL A 131 0.39 -10.65 -1.03
N THR A 132 0.40 -9.90 -2.12
CA THR A 132 1.58 -9.73 -2.98
C THR A 132 2.52 -8.61 -2.54
N ASP A 133 2.15 -7.84 -1.51
CA ASP A 133 3.00 -6.78 -0.96
C ASP A 133 4.43 -7.28 -0.70
N GLN A 134 5.42 -6.56 -1.18
CA GLN A 134 6.85 -6.86 -1.07
C GLN A 134 7.29 -8.15 -1.80
N LEU A 135 6.45 -8.77 -2.62
CA LEU A 135 6.78 -9.99 -3.35
C LEU A 135 7.07 -9.71 -4.83
N PRO A 136 7.98 -10.47 -5.45
CA PRO A 136 8.34 -10.29 -6.86
C PRO A 136 7.28 -10.94 -7.79
N VAL A 137 6.13 -10.28 -7.96
CA VAL A 137 4.97 -10.79 -8.71
C VAL A 137 5.34 -11.22 -10.12
N SER A 138 6.06 -10.38 -10.88
CA SER A 138 6.50 -10.70 -12.25
C SER A 138 7.35 -11.99 -12.31
N ARG A 139 8.23 -12.20 -11.31
CA ARG A 139 9.05 -13.41 -11.21
C ARG A 139 8.21 -14.65 -10.88
N TYR A 140 7.17 -14.50 -10.06
CA TYR A 140 6.26 -15.59 -9.73
C TYR A 140 5.35 -15.93 -10.91
N ALA A 141 4.87 -14.92 -11.63
CA ALA A 141 4.12 -15.07 -12.87
C ALA A 141 4.94 -15.83 -13.94
N ALA A 142 6.19 -15.42 -14.20
CA ALA A 142 7.09 -16.06 -15.14
C ALA A 142 7.38 -17.55 -14.80
N LYS A 143 7.32 -17.91 -13.51
CA LYS A 143 7.46 -19.30 -13.05
C LYS A 143 6.15 -20.10 -13.06
N GLY A 144 5.03 -19.49 -13.46
CA GLY A 144 3.71 -20.11 -13.43
C GLY A 144 3.19 -20.42 -12.03
N LEU A 145 3.62 -19.65 -11.03
CA LEU A 145 3.18 -19.81 -9.64
C LEU A 145 1.89 -19.03 -9.33
N LEU A 146 1.53 -18.06 -10.18
CA LEU A 146 0.32 -17.25 -10.04
C LEU A 146 -0.64 -17.58 -11.19
N GLN A 147 -1.93 -17.44 -10.90
CA GLN A 147 -3.01 -17.67 -11.86
C GLN A 147 -3.38 -16.35 -12.54
N ASP A 148 -3.59 -16.36 -13.85
CA ASP A 148 -4.17 -15.24 -14.57
C ASP A 148 -5.61 -15.01 -14.10
N LEU A 149 -5.91 -13.79 -13.68
CA LEU A 149 -7.21 -13.42 -13.09
C LEU A 149 -8.22 -12.94 -14.12
N TRP A 150 -7.80 -12.48 -15.31
CA TRP A 150 -8.70 -11.98 -16.35
C TRP A 150 -9.79 -12.99 -16.74
N PRO A 151 -9.48 -14.29 -16.98
CA PRO A 151 -10.51 -15.25 -17.32
C PRO A 151 -11.59 -15.45 -16.25
N PHE A 152 -11.24 -15.24 -14.97
CA PHE A 152 -12.20 -15.33 -13.86
C PHE A 152 -13.09 -14.10 -13.79
N ILE A 153 -12.52 -12.91 -13.97
CA ILE A 153 -13.27 -11.64 -14.03
C ILE A 153 -14.23 -11.67 -15.23
N ASP A 154 -13.77 -12.10 -16.40
CA ASP A 154 -14.58 -12.16 -17.63
C ASP A 154 -15.74 -13.19 -17.54
N ALA A 155 -15.60 -14.20 -16.69
CA ALA A 155 -16.63 -15.22 -16.47
C ALA A 155 -17.54 -14.91 -15.27
N ASP A 156 -17.23 -13.89 -14.47
CA ASP A 156 -18.02 -13.51 -13.32
C ASP A 156 -19.35 -12.85 -13.74
N THR A 157 -20.38 -13.00 -12.92
CA THR A 157 -21.73 -12.47 -13.22
C THR A 157 -22.07 -11.22 -12.41
N GLU A 158 -21.26 -10.90 -11.40
CA GLU A 158 -21.48 -9.78 -10.49
C GLU A 158 -20.47 -8.65 -10.73
N ILE A 159 -19.26 -8.98 -11.24
CA ILE A 159 -18.17 -8.03 -11.50
C ILE A 159 -17.78 -8.16 -12.98
N SER A 160 -17.67 -7.04 -13.67
CA SER A 160 -17.18 -6.93 -15.04
C SER A 160 -15.96 -6.00 -15.10
N ARG A 161 -15.26 -5.97 -16.24
CA ARG A 161 -14.13 -5.03 -16.43
C ARG A 161 -14.58 -3.57 -16.31
N ASP A 162 -15.82 -3.24 -16.67
CA ASP A 162 -16.36 -1.88 -16.59
C ASP A 162 -16.57 -1.40 -15.13
N ASP A 163 -16.56 -2.33 -14.15
CA ASP A 163 -16.64 -2.02 -12.72
C ASP A 163 -15.25 -1.76 -12.11
N LEU A 164 -14.18 -1.94 -12.89
CA LEU A 164 -12.79 -1.85 -12.46
C LEU A 164 -12.07 -0.69 -13.15
N VAL A 165 -11.01 -0.18 -12.53
CA VAL A 165 -10.13 0.81 -13.16
C VAL A 165 -9.11 0.06 -14.02
N THR A 166 -9.52 -0.22 -15.26
CA THR A 166 -8.77 -1.10 -16.19
C THR A 166 -7.38 -0.57 -16.48
N GLU A 167 -7.19 0.75 -16.57
CA GLU A 167 -5.88 1.38 -16.80
C GLU A 167 -4.86 1.03 -15.70
N VAL A 168 -5.32 0.93 -14.45
CA VAL A 168 -4.46 0.51 -13.33
C VAL A 168 -4.14 -0.98 -13.43
N LEU A 169 -5.14 -1.81 -13.77
CA LEU A 169 -4.95 -3.25 -13.90
C LEU A 169 -4.09 -3.61 -15.12
N ASP A 170 -4.21 -2.86 -16.20
CA ASP A 170 -3.36 -3.03 -17.39
C ASP A 170 -1.90 -2.69 -17.06
N ALA A 171 -1.66 -1.64 -16.26
CA ALA A 171 -0.32 -1.30 -15.79
C ALA A 171 0.30 -2.35 -14.85
N LEU A 172 -0.53 -3.14 -14.14
CA LEU A 172 -0.10 -4.26 -13.29
C LEU A 172 -0.02 -5.59 -14.06
N SER A 173 -0.51 -5.61 -15.29
CA SER A 173 -0.51 -6.83 -16.10
C SER A 173 0.89 -7.14 -16.65
N VAL A 174 1.25 -8.43 -16.66
CA VAL A 174 2.49 -8.94 -17.25
C VAL A 174 2.11 -9.75 -18.50
N ASP A 175 2.61 -9.34 -19.67
CA ASP A 175 2.27 -9.96 -20.98
C ASP A 175 0.75 -10.07 -21.21
N GLY A 176 0.00 -9.02 -20.81
CA GLY A 176 -1.46 -8.96 -20.95
C GLY A 176 -2.24 -9.88 -20.02
N ARG A 177 -1.61 -10.43 -19.00
CA ARG A 177 -2.22 -11.28 -17.96
C ARG A 177 -2.19 -10.57 -16.62
N LEU A 178 -3.27 -10.66 -15.89
CA LEU A 178 -3.42 -10.06 -14.56
C LEU A 178 -3.14 -11.10 -13.48
N TYR A 179 -2.14 -10.86 -12.64
CA TYR A 179 -1.75 -11.79 -11.58
C TYR A 179 -2.03 -11.28 -10.17
N GLU A 180 -2.45 -10.02 -10.05
CA GLU A 180 -2.80 -9.42 -8.77
C GLU A 180 -3.93 -8.39 -8.93
N LEU A 181 -4.71 -8.22 -7.87
CA LEU A 181 -5.79 -7.24 -7.79
C LEU A 181 -5.54 -6.33 -6.59
N PRO A 182 -5.23 -5.05 -6.79
CA PRO A 182 -5.09 -4.10 -5.69
C PRO A 182 -6.46 -3.73 -5.14
N ALA A 183 -6.60 -3.67 -3.82
CA ALA A 183 -7.81 -3.16 -3.16
C ALA A 183 -7.95 -1.63 -3.29
N SER A 184 -6.82 -0.94 -3.49
CA SER A 184 -6.73 0.51 -3.70
C SER A 184 -5.44 0.84 -4.42
N PHE A 185 -5.38 2.02 -4.98
CA PHE A 185 -4.14 2.56 -5.57
C PHE A 185 -3.99 4.03 -5.20
N SER A 186 -2.78 4.52 -5.31
CA SER A 186 -2.47 5.94 -5.22
C SER A 186 -1.56 6.34 -6.38
N LEU A 187 -1.67 7.60 -6.78
CA LEU A 187 -0.79 8.19 -7.77
C LEU A 187 0.15 9.17 -7.06
N SER A 188 1.44 8.91 -7.13
CA SER A 188 2.45 9.83 -6.65
C SER A 188 3.03 10.61 -7.83
N THR A 189 3.06 11.93 -7.73
CA THR A 189 3.52 12.82 -8.78
C THR A 189 4.01 14.14 -8.20
N VAL A 190 4.47 15.01 -9.06
CA VAL A 190 4.75 16.41 -8.71
C VAL A 190 3.67 17.32 -9.28
N ALA A 191 3.32 18.38 -8.56
CA ALA A 191 2.37 19.38 -9.00
C ALA A 191 3.00 20.76 -8.98
N GLY A 192 2.63 21.60 -9.98
CA GLY A 192 3.07 22.98 -10.09
C GLY A 192 1.94 23.87 -10.60
N LEU A 193 2.05 25.19 -10.45
CA LEU A 193 1.06 26.11 -11.00
C LEU A 193 1.17 26.15 -12.54
N GLU A 194 0.10 25.81 -13.25
CA GLU A 194 0.03 25.77 -14.72
C GLU A 194 0.63 27.02 -15.37
N LYS A 195 0.29 28.21 -14.86
CA LYS A 195 0.81 29.51 -15.35
C LYS A 195 2.34 29.62 -15.29
N VAL A 196 3.02 28.77 -14.49
CA VAL A 196 4.48 28.76 -14.31
C VAL A 196 5.09 27.58 -15.02
N VAL A 197 4.58 26.38 -14.78
CA VAL A 197 5.12 25.14 -15.35
C VAL A 197 4.70 24.93 -16.80
N GLY A 198 3.51 25.43 -17.22
CA GLY A 198 2.94 25.20 -18.56
C GLY A 198 2.23 23.86 -18.68
N GLU A 199 1.77 23.54 -19.88
CA GLU A 199 1.19 22.25 -20.27
C GLU A 199 2.20 21.51 -21.16
N TYR A 200 2.56 20.28 -20.79
CA TYR A 200 3.49 19.43 -21.52
C TYR A 200 3.03 17.97 -21.43
N ASP A 201 3.22 17.20 -22.48
CA ASP A 201 3.05 15.75 -22.45
C ASP A 201 4.20 15.07 -21.68
N THR A 202 5.41 15.63 -21.82
CA THR A 202 6.61 15.21 -21.08
C THR A 202 7.34 16.45 -20.59
N TRP A 203 7.92 16.38 -19.41
CA TRP A 203 8.63 17.48 -18.79
C TRP A 203 10.09 17.12 -18.53
N THR A 204 11.00 17.91 -19.06
CA THR A 204 12.45 17.67 -18.97
C THR A 204 13.12 18.58 -17.92
N LEU A 205 14.36 18.28 -17.56
CA LEU A 205 15.17 19.18 -16.71
C LEU A 205 15.37 20.57 -17.34
N ALA A 206 15.39 20.66 -18.68
CA ALA A 206 15.47 21.95 -19.37
C ALA A 206 14.18 22.77 -19.17
N ASP A 207 13.00 22.12 -19.23
CA ASP A 207 11.71 22.76 -18.98
C ASP A 207 11.61 23.22 -17.51
N LEU A 208 12.09 22.41 -16.56
CA LEU A 208 12.19 22.77 -15.15
C LEU A 208 13.03 24.04 -14.96
N ARG A 209 14.21 24.12 -15.60
CA ARG A 209 15.09 25.28 -15.52
C ARG A 209 14.46 26.54 -16.15
N ASP A 210 13.76 26.40 -17.27
CA ASP A 210 12.99 27.50 -17.86
C ASP A 210 11.89 28.00 -16.91
N ALA A 211 11.12 27.07 -16.33
CA ALA A 211 10.09 27.40 -15.35
C ALA A 211 10.64 28.15 -14.12
N MET A 212 11.80 27.76 -13.62
CA MET A 212 12.48 28.46 -12.52
C MET A 212 12.80 29.92 -12.83
N THR A 213 13.08 30.27 -14.11
CA THR A 213 13.34 31.66 -14.50
C THR A 213 12.11 32.58 -14.36
N LYS A 214 10.90 31.99 -14.27
CA LYS A 214 9.64 32.73 -14.11
C LYS A 214 9.34 33.08 -12.65
N LEU A 215 10.12 32.52 -11.70
CA LEU A 215 9.95 32.73 -10.28
C LEU A 215 10.82 33.88 -9.75
N GLN A 216 10.60 34.28 -8.50
CA GLN A 216 11.42 35.31 -7.87
C GLN A 216 12.85 34.78 -7.58
N PRO A 217 13.85 35.67 -7.52
CA PRO A 217 15.21 35.28 -7.14
C PRO A 217 15.24 34.58 -5.79
N GLY A 218 15.93 33.45 -5.69
CA GLY A 218 15.99 32.63 -4.47
C GLY A 218 14.84 31.67 -4.27
N ALA A 219 13.94 31.53 -5.25
CA ALA A 219 12.92 30.48 -5.22
C ALA A 219 13.55 29.09 -5.27
N THR A 220 12.89 28.14 -4.60
CA THR A 220 13.31 26.73 -4.54
C THR A 220 12.51 25.90 -5.55
N ILE A 221 13.05 24.74 -5.95
CA ILE A 221 12.32 23.80 -6.82
C ILE A 221 11.23 23.11 -5.99
N PHE A 222 11.61 22.54 -4.85
CA PHE A 222 10.70 21.92 -3.88
C PHE A 222 10.74 22.66 -2.54
N SER A 223 9.98 22.19 -1.56
CA SER A 223 10.03 22.70 -0.19
C SER A 223 11.42 22.54 0.43
N GLU A 224 11.66 23.30 1.49
CA GLU A 224 12.86 23.12 2.31
C GLU A 224 12.87 21.71 2.89
N GLY A 225 14.05 21.08 2.94
CA GLY A 225 14.19 19.71 3.42
C GLY A 225 14.40 18.65 2.34
N PHE A 226 14.23 19.01 1.07
CA PHE A 226 14.59 18.10 -0.02
C PHE A 226 16.12 17.94 -0.11
N THR A 227 16.56 16.68 0.01
CA THR A 227 17.95 16.29 -0.13
C THR A 227 18.21 15.70 -1.51
N LYS A 228 19.49 15.57 -1.88
CA LYS A 228 19.87 14.94 -3.15
C LYS A 228 19.35 13.51 -3.30
N ASP A 229 19.21 12.76 -2.20
CA ASP A 229 18.72 11.39 -2.22
C ASP A 229 17.21 11.37 -2.57
N ASN A 230 16.42 12.28 -1.99
CA ASN A 230 15.00 12.41 -2.34
C ASN A 230 14.80 12.83 -3.81
N ILE A 231 15.63 13.75 -4.30
CA ILE A 231 15.55 14.19 -5.70
C ILE A 231 15.94 13.06 -6.65
N LEU A 232 17.03 12.36 -6.34
CA LEU A 232 17.45 11.24 -7.18
C LEU A 232 16.41 10.13 -7.22
N GLU A 233 15.84 9.77 -6.06
CA GLU A 233 14.76 8.79 -5.97
C GLU A 233 13.56 9.21 -6.83
N ASN A 234 13.08 10.45 -6.71
CA ASN A 234 11.97 10.97 -7.49
C ASN A 234 12.26 10.94 -9.00
N CYS A 235 13.45 11.40 -9.42
CA CYS A 235 13.83 11.40 -10.83
C CYS A 235 13.97 10.00 -11.40
N VAL A 236 14.62 9.08 -10.68
CA VAL A 236 14.80 7.69 -11.13
C VAL A 236 13.45 6.98 -11.19
N SER A 237 12.58 7.16 -10.19
CA SER A 237 11.25 6.55 -10.17
C SER A 237 10.38 7.04 -11.36
N ALA A 238 10.48 8.32 -11.71
CA ALA A 238 9.75 8.89 -12.84
C ALA A 238 10.32 8.47 -14.21
N SER A 239 11.54 7.95 -14.26
CA SER A 239 12.27 7.61 -15.51
C SER A 239 12.58 6.12 -15.60
N PHE A 240 11.97 5.26 -14.79
CA PHE A 240 12.30 3.83 -14.77
C PHE A 240 12.16 3.18 -16.13
N ASP A 241 11.09 3.47 -16.88
CA ASP A 241 10.82 2.86 -18.18
C ASP A 241 11.83 3.31 -19.27
N GLU A 242 12.49 4.47 -19.06
CA GLU A 242 13.56 4.95 -19.93
C GLU A 242 14.94 4.37 -19.54
N LEU A 243 15.10 4.03 -18.25
CA LEU A 243 16.37 3.58 -17.69
C LEU A 243 16.51 2.06 -17.66
N ILE A 244 15.39 1.34 -17.63
CA ILE A 244 15.37 -0.13 -17.51
C ILE A 244 14.43 -0.72 -18.55
N ASP A 245 14.98 -1.55 -19.42
CA ASP A 245 14.21 -2.42 -20.30
C ASP A 245 13.98 -3.76 -19.58
N TRP A 246 12.78 -3.93 -19.08
CA TRP A 246 12.38 -5.13 -18.34
C TRP A 246 12.23 -6.36 -19.22
N GLU A 247 11.97 -6.21 -20.53
CA GLU A 247 11.84 -7.31 -21.48
C GLU A 247 13.20 -7.94 -21.77
N THR A 248 14.21 -7.12 -22.03
CA THR A 248 15.56 -7.59 -22.35
C THR A 248 16.44 -7.74 -21.11
N GLY A 249 16.02 -7.21 -19.96
CA GLY A 249 16.80 -7.20 -18.72
C GLY A 249 18.05 -6.31 -18.81
N THR A 250 18.00 -5.27 -19.65
CA THR A 250 19.10 -4.30 -19.80
C THR A 250 18.77 -2.98 -19.13
N CYS A 251 19.80 -2.20 -18.81
CA CYS A 251 19.64 -0.87 -18.22
C CYS A 251 20.60 0.13 -18.85
N SER A 252 20.28 1.43 -18.72
CA SER A 252 21.01 2.56 -19.27
C SER A 252 21.50 3.54 -18.19
N PHE A 253 21.91 3.02 -17.02
CA PHE A 253 22.47 3.83 -15.93
C PHE A 253 23.86 4.44 -16.24
N ASP A 254 24.47 4.11 -17.38
CA ASP A 254 25.67 4.71 -17.93
C ASP A 254 25.40 5.78 -19.01
N SER A 255 24.11 6.12 -19.26
CA SER A 255 23.69 7.12 -20.24
C SER A 255 23.98 8.56 -19.78
N GLU A 256 24.06 9.48 -20.76
CA GLU A 256 24.17 10.91 -20.45
C GLU A 256 22.93 11.43 -19.72
N THR A 257 21.72 10.91 -20.02
CA THR A 257 20.50 11.25 -19.29
C THR A 257 20.60 10.93 -17.82
N PHE A 258 21.05 9.72 -17.47
CA PHE A 258 21.25 9.37 -16.06
C PHE A 258 22.32 10.23 -15.38
N LYS A 259 23.38 10.57 -16.08
CA LYS A 259 24.40 11.49 -15.57
C LYS A 259 23.84 12.89 -15.31
N GLU A 260 22.97 13.42 -16.19
CA GLU A 260 22.29 14.69 -15.98
C GLU A 260 21.38 14.64 -14.72
N LEU A 261 20.70 13.52 -14.46
CA LEU A 261 19.92 13.34 -13.24
C LEU A 261 20.79 13.35 -11.98
N LEU A 262 21.95 12.70 -12.03
CA LEU A 262 22.92 12.72 -10.92
C LEU A 262 23.48 14.13 -10.67
N GLU A 263 23.81 14.87 -11.75
CA GLU A 263 24.29 16.25 -11.66
C GLU A 263 23.20 17.16 -11.08
N PHE A 264 21.96 16.99 -11.50
CA PHE A 264 20.80 17.70 -10.94
C PHE A 264 20.59 17.39 -9.46
N ALA A 265 20.61 16.13 -9.07
CA ALA A 265 20.48 15.75 -7.67
C ALA A 265 21.59 16.35 -6.78
N ASN A 266 22.81 16.51 -7.31
CA ASN A 266 23.91 17.13 -6.59
C ASN A 266 23.77 18.65 -6.38
N GLU A 267 22.76 19.31 -6.97
CA GLU A 267 22.43 20.72 -6.68
C GLU A 267 21.74 20.86 -5.30
N PHE A 268 21.27 19.74 -4.72
CA PHE A 268 20.59 19.71 -3.44
C PHE A 268 21.54 19.31 -2.31
N PRO A 269 21.24 19.70 -1.04
CA PRO A 269 22.05 19.32 0.10
C PRO A 269 22.08 17.80 0.31
N ALA A 270 23.18 17.28 0.82
CA ALA A 270 23.28 15.85 1.17
C ALA A 270 22.38 15.47 2.34
N GLU A 271 22.26 16.37 3.32
CA GLU A 271 21.46 16.20 4.53
C GLU A 271 20.73 17.51 4.80
N PHE A 272 19.53 17.39 5.40
CA PHE A 272 18.78 18.55 5.85
C PHE A 272 19.09 18.82 7.32
N ASP A 273 19.45 20.07 7.64
CA ASP A 273 19.71 20.51 9.01
C ASP A 273 18.41 20.94 9.70
N TYR A 274 17.81 20.01 10.42
CA TYR A 274 16.57 20.25 11.17
C TYR A 274 16.75 21.21 12.35
N GLU A 275 17.98 21.33 12.91
CA GLU A 275 18.24 22.16 14.11
C GLU A 275 18.35 23.63 13.75
N SER A 276 18.90 23.95 12.57
CA SER A 276 19.08 25.34 12.13
C SER A 276 17.91 25.87 11.28
N SER A 277 16.92 25.02 10.95
CA SER A 277 15.81 25.41 10.09
C SER A 277 14.74 26.19 10.86
N ASP A 278 14.35 27.33 10.32
CA ASP A 278 13.18 28.11 10.80
C ASP A 278 11.82 27.46 10.45
N MET A 279 11.83 26.20 10.00
CA MET A 279 10.66 25.53 9.45
C MET A 279 9.49 25.40 10.45
N TYR A 280 9.80 25.34 11.75
CA TYR A 280 8.77 25.23 12.78
C TYR A 280 8.22 26.62 13.22
N ASP A 281 9.02 27.64 13.15
CA ASP A 281 8.66 28.98 13.63
C ASP A 281 7.95 29.82 12.55
N ASN A 282 8.26 29.59 11.27
CA ASN A 282 7.76 30.33 10.12
C ASN A 282 7.19 29.40 9.02
N TYR A 283 6.43 28.38 9.40
CA TYR A 283 5.85 27.45 8.44
C TYR A 283 4.94 28.14 7.43
N GLU A 284 5.30 28.05 6.15
CA GLU A 284 4.47 28.45 5.01
C GLU A 284 4.18 27.21 4.16
N SER A 285 2.91 26.94 3.88
CA SER A 285 2.54 25.76 3.08
C SER A 285 3.09 25.85 1.64
N ASP A 286 3.38 24.72 1.03
CA ASP A 286 3.86 24.64 -0.36
C ASP A 286 2.97 25.40 -1.33
N TYR A 287 1.64 25.31 -1.18
CA TYR A 287 0.70 26.05 -2.02
C TYR A 287 0.83 27.57 -1.87
N SER A 288 1.05 28.07 -0.67
CA SER A 288 1.30 29.49 -0.42
C SER A 288 2.61 29.94 -1.05
N ARG A 289 3.67 29.15 -0.87
CA ARG A 289 4.99 29.39 -1.45
C ARG A 289 4.95 29.37 -2.99
N MET A 290 4.23 28.44 -3.60
CA MET A 290 4.03 28.39 -5.06
C MET A 290 3.25 29.60 -5.56
N LYS A 291 2.14 29.99 -4.90
CA LYS A 291 1.35 31.17 -5.27
C LYS A 291 2.14 32.47 -5.17
N SER A 292 3.04 32.56 -4.20
CA SER A 292 3.93 33.73 -4.03
C SER A 292 5.17 33.69 -4.90
N GLY A 293 5.41 32.62 -5.67
CA GLY A 293 6.58 32.48 -6.55
C GLY A 293 7.88 32.15 -5.81
N LYS A 294 7.81 31.59 -4.61
CA LYS A 294 8.95 31.17 -3.80
C LYS A 294 9.34 29.70 -4.03
N GLN A 295 8.44 28.92 -4.64
CA GLN A 295 8.61 27.47 -4.87
C GLN A 295 7.97 27.09 -6.18
N LEU A 296 8.59 26.15 -6.93
CA LEU A 296 8.11 25.69 -8.23
C LEU A 296 7.12 24.55 -8.13
N LEU A 297 7.49 23.49 -7.42
CA LEU A 297 6.79 22.21 -7.37
C LEU A 297 6.53 21.75 -5.93
N THR A 298 5.53 20.88 -5.77
CA THR A 298 5.30 20.12 -4.56
C THR A 298 5.04 18.66 -4.90
N ASN A 299 5.49 17.73 -4.06
CA ASN A 299 5.11 16.33 -4.18
C ASN A 299 3.65 16.16 -3.79
N GLN A 300 2.93 15.36 -4.58
CA GLN A 300 1.53 15.05 -4.35
C GLN A 300 1.29 13.55 -4.42
N SER A 301 0.43 13.07 -3.53
CA SER A 301 -0.09 11.70 -3.58
C SER A 301 -1.60 11.77 -3.62
N PHE A 302 -2.18 11.24 -4.69
CA PHE A 302 -3.61 11.19 -4.91
C PHE A 302 -4.13 9.78 -4.61
N TYR A 303 -4.96 9.67 -3.58
CA TYR A 303 -5.58 8.41 -3.13
C TYR A 303 -7.11 8.47 -3.13
N GLY A 304 -7.68 9.50 -3.79
CA GLY A 304 -9.11 9.68 -3.98
C GLY A 304 -9.45 11.00 -4.68
N PHE A 305 -10.65 11.06 -5.24
CA PHE A 305 -11.12 12.27 -5.96
C PHE A 305 -11.21 13.51 -5.07
N ASP A 306 -11.56 13.34 -3.80
CA ASP A 306 -11.64 14.47 -2.85
C ASP A 306 -10.26 15.09 -2.61
N ASN A 307 -9.23 14.26 -2.50
CA ASN A 307 -7.85 14.70 -2.33
C ASN A 307 -7.33 15.39 -3.61
N LEU A 308 -7.62 14.82 -4.78
CA LEU A 308 -7.31 15.45 -6.07
C LEU A 308 -8.01 16.82 -6.20
N TYR A 309 -9.31 16.89 -5.92
CA TYR A 309 -10.08 18.12 -5.98
C TYR A 309 -9.56 19.18 -4.99
N ALA A 310 -9.22 18.77 -3.76
CA ALA A 310 -8.65 19.69 -2.77
C ALA A 310 -7.32 20.30 -3.23
N THR A 311 -6.48 19.54 -3.92
CA THR A 311 -5.24 20.03 -4.52
C THR A 311 -5.52 21.06 -5.61
N PHE A 312 -6.43 20.78 -6.55
CA PHE A 312 -6.81 21.76 -7.58
C PHE A 312 -7.37 23.07 -7.01
N VAL A 313 -8.15 22.99 -5.96
CA VAL A 313 -8.70 24.20 -5.30
C VAL A 313 -7.62 24.95 -4.53
N ALA A 314 -6.63 24.25 -3.96
CA ALA A 314 -5.52 24.88 -3.23
C ALA A 314 -4.51 25.54 -4.17
N MET A 315 -4.31 25.02 -5.38
CA MET A 315 -3.43 25.57 -6.41
C MET A 315 -4.10 26.71 -7.18
#